data_63251128d01cdcc747a17b122f971d18
#
_entry.id   63251128d01cdcc747a17b122f971d18
#
_cell.length_a   1.000
_cell.length_b   1.000
_cell.length_c   1.000
_cell.angle_alpha   90.00
_cell.angle_beta   90.00
_cell.angle_gamma   90.00
#
_symmetry.space_group_name_H-M   'P 1'
#
loop_
_entity.id
_entity.type
_entity.pdbx_description
1 polymer ?
#
loop_
_entity_poly.entity_id
_entity_poly.type
_entity_poly.pdbx_seq_one_letter_code
_entity_poly.pdbx_strand_id
1 'polypeptide(L)'
;KNVCYNMDYYIDLLEDAARHKLLVNFHGAAIPRGWQRTYPNLMSVEAVYGSEWYNNKPTLTDNAAWHNCTLPFTRNVIGPMDYTPCTFTNSQHPHITTDAHELALLVIFESALQHLADRPEGYRQQPVEVQNFIRYLPVAWEDTRLLSGYPAESVVIARKSKDSWYISGLNGTENTKSFRVNLEFIKDSIQLI
;
A
#
# COMPACT_ATOMS: atom_id res chain seq x y z
N LYS A 1 17.21 17.47 19.83
CA LYS A 1 16.13 17.79 20.77
C LYS A 1 15.07 16.70 20.71
N ASN A 2 14.99 15.92 21.76
CA ASN A 2 13.89 15.07 22.27
C ASN A 2 13.18 14.12 21.28
N VAL A 3 13.90 13.13 20.77
CA VAL A 3 13.26 11.94 20.16
C VAL A 3 12.36 11.21 21.17
N CYS A 4 12.76 11.17 22.47
CA CYS A 4 11.94 10.55 23.54
C CYS A 4 10.59 11.25 23.71
N TYR A 5 10.55 12.58 23.77
CA TYR A 5 9.29 13.32 23.95
C TYR A 5 8.26 13.04 22.85
N ASN A 6 8.72 12.87 21.61
CA ASN A 6 7.80 12.51 20.52
C ASN A 6 7.30 11.07 20.62
N MET A 7 8.10 10.14 21.16
CA MET A 7 7.68 8.75 21.32
C MET A 7 6.62 8.61 22.41
N ASP A 8 6.82 9.29 23.55
CA ASP A 8 5.86 9.32 24.64
C ASP A 8 4.51 9.90 24.16
N TYR A 9 4.55 10.97 23.37
CA TYR A 9 3.34 11.56 22.77
C TYR A 9 2.55 10.57 21.90
N TYR A 10 3.21 9.75 21.08
CA TYR A 10 2.53 8.72 20.28
C TYR A 10 1.88 7.67 21.18
N ILE A 11 2.56 7.24 22.23
CA ILE A 11 2.06 6.24 23.18
C ILE A 11 0.85 6.79 23.93
N ASP A 12 0.97 7.97 24.50
CA ASP A 12 -0.11 8.63 25.24
C ASP A 12 -1.36 8.79 24.34
N LEU A 13 -1.17 9.20 23.08
CA LEU A 13 -2.26 9.34 22.13
C LEU A 13 -2.94 7.99 21.81
N LEU A 14 -2.16 6.93 21.65
CA LEU A 14 -2.72 5.58 21.40
C LEU A 14 -3.51 5.08 22.60
N GLU A 15 -3.05 5.31 23.83
CA GLU A 15 -3.74 4.94 25.04
C GLU A 15 -5.02 5.76 25.24
N ASP A 16 -4.97 7.08 24.98
CA ASP A 16 -6.15 7.93 25.02
C ASP A 16 -7.19 7.50 23.99
N ALA A 17 -6.77 7.27 22.75
CA ALA A 17 -7.63 6.80 21.68
C ALA A 17 -8.29 5.45 22.05
N ALA A 18 -7.54 4.53 22.66
CA ALA A 18 -8.08 3.24 23.10
C ALA A 18 -9.15 3.41 24.18
N ARG A 19 -8.94 4.31 25.16
CA ARG A 19 -9.96 4.64 26.18
C ARG A 19 -11.25 5.17 25.56
N HIS A 20 -11.14 5.88 24.46
CA HIS A 20 -12.28 6.43 23.71
C HIS A 20 -12.79 5.49 22.60
N LYS A 21 -12.25 4.26 22.48
CA LYS A 21 -12.61 3.26 21.45
C LYS A 21 -12.40 3.78 20.03
N LEU A 22 -11.33 4.54 19.82
CA LEU A 22 -10.95 5.09 18.52
C LEU A 22 -9.82 4.26 17.90
N LEU A 23 -9.91 4.05 16.60
CA LEU A 23 -8.82 3.53 15.77
C LEU A 23 -7.92 4.68 15.34
N VAL A 24 -6.63 4.42 15.20
CA VAL A 24 -5.62 5.44 14.89
C VAL A 24 -4.87 5.07 13.62
N ASN A 25 -4.65 6.07 12.79
CA ASN A 25 -3.70 6.05 11.69
C ASN A 25 -2.85 7.33 11.78
N PHE A 26 -1.52 7.17 11.82
CA PHE A 26 -0.62 8.33 11.89
C PHE A 26 -0.12 8.72 10.51
N HIS A 27 -0.26 10.00 10.16
CA HIS A 27 0.35 10.64 9.00
C HIS A 27 1.38 11.69 9.41
N GLY A 28 2.37 11.96 8.54
CA GLY A 28 3.52 12.81 8.90
C GLY A 28 4.34 12.26 10.06
N ALA A 29 4.37 10.96 10.22
CA ALA A 29 4.77 10.27 11.44
C ALA A 29 6.19 9.70 11.37
N ALA A 30 6.72 9.34 12.55
CA ALA A 30 7.95 8.57 12.65
C ALA A 30 7.77 7.14 12.10
N ILE A 31 8.87 6.55 11.65
CA ILE A 31 8.90 5.15 11.21
C ILE A 31 8.36 4.24 12.33
N PRO A 32 7.50 3.26 12.01
CA PRO A 32 6.93 2.32 12.99
C PRO A 32 7.99 1.63 13.84
N ARG A 33 7.65 1.45 15.11
CA ARG A 33 8.50 0.81 16.13
C ARG A 33 7.89 -0.48 16.68
N GLY A 34 6.93 -1.08 15.97
CA GLY A 34 6.21 -2.27 16.42
C GLY A 34 5.04 -1.96 17.35
N TRP A 35 4.63 -0.71 17.50
CA TRP A 35 3.54 -0.29 18.39
C TRP A 35 2.20 -0.97 18.08
N GLN A 36 1.93 -1.30 16.82
CA GLN A 36 0.75 -2.05 16.39
C GLN A 36 0.61 -3.42 17.05
N ARG A 37 1.71 -3.98 17.59
CA ARG A 37 1.70 -5.24 18.35
C ARG A 37 1.31 -5.05 19.80
N THR A 38 1.49 -3.84 20.34
CA THR A 38 1.16 -3.47 21.70
C THR A 38 -0.19 -2.75 21.77
N TYR A 39 -0.45 -1.90 20.78
CA TYR A 39 -1.65 -1.05 20.70
C TYR A 39 -2.48 -1.49 19.49
N PRO A 40 -3.46 -2.40 19.68
CA PRO A 40 -4.23 -2.97 18.55
C PRO A 40 -5.16 -1.97 17.87
N ASN A 41 -5.38 -0.80 18.48
CA ASN A 41 -6.11 0.31 17.86
C ASN A 41 -5.25 1.12 16.87
N LEU A 42 -3.94 0.88 16.77
CA LEU A 42 -3.11 1.45 15.71
C LEU A 42 -3.25 0.61 14.45
N MET A 43 -3.99 1.14 13.48
CA MET A 43 -4.30 0.45 12.23
C MET A 43 -3.16 0.55 11.22
N SER A 44 -2.57 1.72 11.09
CA SER A 44 -1.52 1.97 10.09
C SER A 44 -0.71 3.21 10.45
N VAL A 45 0.41 3.37 9.75
CA VAL A 45 1.27 4.56 9.84
C VAL A 45 1.73 4.90 8.43
N GLU A 46 1.64 6.16 8.02
CA GLU A 46 2.19 6.59 6.74
C GLU A 46 3.72 6.40 6.72
N ALA A 47 4.47 7.27 7.36
CA ALA A 47 5.94 7.27 7.45
C ALA A 47 6.65 6.87 6.15
N VAL A 48 6.18 7.41 5.04
CA VAL A 48 6.64 7.15 3.67
C VAL A 48 6.25 8.34 2.79
N TYR A 49 6.91 8.51 1.67
CA TYR A 49 6.36 9.35 0.61
C TYR A 49 5.32 8.56 -0.18
N GLY A 50 4.04 8.83 0.06
CA GLY A 50 2.90 8.20 -0.60
C GLY A 50 2.41 8.96 -1.83
N SER A 51 1.30 8.49 -2.44
CA SER A 51 0.77 9.09 -3.68
C SER A 51 0.31 10.53 -3.51
N GLU A 52 -0.06 10.96 -2.32
CA GLU A 52 -0.40 12.37 -2.05
C GLU A 52 0.75 13.34 -2.36
N TRP A 53 1.98 12.85 -2.37
CA TRP A 53 3.18 13.63 -2.69
C TRP A 53 3.42 13.79 -4.19
N TYR A 54 2.67 13.11 -5.06
CA TYR A 54 2.83 13.22 -6.52
C TYR A 54 2.72 14.67 -7.00
N ASN A 55 1.87 15.47 -6.38
CA ASN A 55 1.74 16.88 -6.74
C ASN A 55 2.80 17.80 -6.13
N ASN A 56 3.36 17.43 -5.00
CA ASN A 56 4.21 18.30 -4.18
C ASN A 56 5.71 18.00 -4.34
N LYS A 57 6.05 16.84 -4.91
CA LYS A 57 7.42 16.38 -5.01
C LYS A 57 7.69 15.69 -6.35
N PRO A 58 7.94 16.46 -7.43
CA PRO A 58 8.16 15.94 -8.78
C PRO A 58 9.20 14.83 -8.86
N THR A 59 10.32 14.95 -8.13
CA THR A 59 11.37 13.91 -8.09
C THR A 59 10.88 12.57 -7.56
N LEU A 60 9.87 12.54 -6.68
CA LEU A 60 9.23 11.31 -6.25
C LEU A 60 8.37 10.74 -7.38
N THR A 61 7.57 11.57 -8.00
CA THR A 61 6.66 11.17 -9.10
C THR A 61 7.45 10.56 -10.25
N ASP A 62 8.55 11.20 -10.66
CA ASP A 62 9.43 10.75 -11.74
C ASP A 62 10.12 9.41 -11.42
N ASN A 63 10.21 9.04 -10.15
CA ASN A 63 10.81 7.79 -9.68
C ASN A 63 9.78 6.84 -9.02
N ALA A 64 8.48 7.09 -9.18
CA ALA A 64 7.44 6.37 -8.44
C ALA A 64 7.49 4.85 -8.65
N ALA A 65 7.71 4.39 -9.89
CA ALA A 65 7.78 2.96 -10.18
C ALA A 65 8.92 2.26 -9.43
N TRP A 66 10.12 2.87 -9.43
CA TRP A 66 11.29 2.41 -8.69
C TRP A 66 11.03 2.43 -7.16
N HIS A 67 10.49 3.54 -6.67
CA HIS A 67 10.15 3.72 -5.25
C HIS A 67 9.17 2.65 -4.79
N ASN A 68 8.09 2.45 -5.53
CA ASN A 68 7.04 1.49 -5.22
C ASN A 68 7.54 0.04 -5.21
N CYS A 69 8.51 -0.30 -6.06
CA CYS A 69 9.17 -1.60 -6.04
C CYS A 69 10.20 -1.77 -4.92
N THR A 70 10.60 -0.68 -4.25
CA THR A 70 11.52 -0.71 -3.11
C THR A 70 10.79 -0.93 -1.79
N LEU A 71 9.62 -0.33 -1.62
CA LEU A 71 8.89 -0.27 -0.36
C LEU A 71 8.47 -1.64 0.20
N PRO A 72 8.03 -2.63 -0.60
CA PRO A 72 7.67 -3.96 -0.08
C PRO A 72 8.81 -4.69 0.61
N PHE A 73 10.05 -4.36 0.26
CA PHE A 73 11.25 -4.99 0.83
C PHE A 73 11.89 -4.17 1.96
N THR A 74 11.42 -2.97 2.19
CA THR A 74 12.00 -2.02 3.15
C THR A 74 10.96 -1.51 4.14
N ARG A 75 10.24 -0.45 3.80
CA ARG A 75 9.29 0.20 4.72
C ARG A 75 8.14 -0.71 5.14
N ASN A 76 7.57 -1.47 4.21
CA ASN A 76 6.36 -2.25 4.50
C ASN A 76 6.65 -3.54 5.28
N VAL A 77 7.90 -4.01 5.32
CA VAL A 77 8.27 -5.18 6.15
C VAL A 77 8.32 -4.88 7.65
N ILE A 78 8.41 -3.62 8.04
CA ILE A 78 8.47 -3.22 9.45
C ILE A 78 7.09 -2.88 10.05
N GLY A 79 6.04 -2.89 9.24
CA GLY A 79 4.66 -2.69 9.69
C GLY A 79 3.75 -2.12 8.62
N PRO A 80 2.44 -2.06 8.91
CA PRO A 80 1.43 -1.51 8.02
C PRO A 80 1.82 -0.12 7.52
N MET A 81 1.51 0.15 6.24
CA MET A 81 1.91 1.37 5.57
C MET A 81 0.73 1.98 4.80
N ASP A 82 0.22 3.11 5.27
CA ASP A 82 -0.75 3.87 4.52
C ASP A 82 -0.03 4.75 3.50
N TYR A 83 0.19 4.18 2.33
CA TYR A 83 0.85 4.84 1.19
C TYR A 83 -0.07 5.88 0.52
N THR A 84 -1.33 5.98 0.92
CA THR A 84 -2.37 6.70 0.18
C THR A 84 -2.46 6.24 -1.29
N PRO A 85 -2.62 4.92 -1.54
CA PRO A 85 -2.45 4.36 -2.88
C PRO A 85 -3.63 4.67 -3.82
N CYS A 86 -3.42 4.33 -5.11
CA CYS A 86 -4.47 4.22 -6.11
C CYS A 86 -5.05 5.58 -6.53
N THR A 87 -4.23 6.38 -7.21
CA THR A 87 -4.69 7.58 -7.92
C THR A 87 -4.70 7.35 -9.42
N PHE A 88 -5.82 7.62 -10.09
CA PHE A 88 -5.98 7.48 -11.54
C PHE A 88 -5.95 8.85 -12.23
N THR A 89 -6.30 9.92 -11.51
CA THR A 89 -6.34 11.26 -12.08
C THR A 89 -5.03 12.00 -11.89
N ASN A 90 -4.64 12.72 -12.93
CA ASN A 90 -3.54 13.67 -12.84
C ASN A 90 -4.04 15.02 -12.37
N SER A 91 -3.24 15.73 -11.59
CA SER A 91 -3.54 17.10 -11.22
C SER A 91 -2.40 18.06 -11.58
N GLN A 92 -1.69 18.61 -10.61
CA GLN A 92 -0.63 19.61 -10.89
C GLN A 92 0.62 18.98 -11.54
N HIS A 93 0.96 17.76 -11.12
CA HIS A 93 2.10 17.02 -11.65
C HIS A 93 1.65 15.60 -12.00
N PRO A 94 1.59 15.25 -13.30
CA PRO A 94 1.16 13.93 -13.74
C PRO A 94 2.06 12.83 -13.17
N HIS A 95 1.47 11.76 -12.63
CA HIS A 95 2.23 10.58 -12.25
C HIS A 95 2.62 9.76 -13.48
N ILE A 96 3.78 9.11 -13.41
CA ILE A 96 4.33 8.30 -14.53
C ILE A 96 3.80 6.87 -14.56
N THR A 97 3.14 6.45 -13.50
CA THR A 97 2.59 5.11 -13.33
C THR A 97 1.31 4.94 -14.15
N THR A 98 1.00 3.71 -14.54
CA THR A 98 -0.25 3.37 -15.22
C THR A 98 -1.37 3.12 -14.22
N ASP A 99 -2.64 3.17 -14.66
CA ASP A 99 -3.79 2.81 -13.82
C ASP A 99 -3.66 1.39 -13.24
N ALA A 100 -3.12 0.45 -14.02
CA ALA A 100 -2.84 -0.90 -13.55
C ALA A 100 -1.78 -0.94 -12.44
N HIS A 101 -0.75 -0.08 -12.53
CA HIS A 101 0.24 0.06 -11.47
C HIS A 101 -0.41 0.61 -10.19
N GLU A 102 -1.19 1.68 -10.32
CA GLU A 102 -1.88 2.29 -9.18
C GLU A 102 -2.85 1.30 -8.49
N LEU A 103 -3.61 0.54 -9.28
CA LEU A 103 -4.49 -0.51 -8.76
C LEU A 103 -3.70 -1.61 -8.03
N ALA A 104 -2.54 -1.98 -8.57
CA ALA A 104 -1.69 -3.02 -7.99
C ALA A 104 -1.17 -2.66 -6.59
N LEU A 105 -0.97 -1.36 -6.30
CA LEU A 105 -0.50 -0.89 -4.99
C LEU A 105 -1.42 -1.33 -3.84
N LEU A 106 -2.73 -1.43 -4.08
CA LEU A 106 -3.71 -1.84 -3.09
C LEU A 106 -3.47 -3.27 -2.55
N VAL A 107 -2.89 -4.13 -3.37
CA VAL A 107 -2.53 -5.50 -2.98
C VAL A 107 -1.09 -5.58 -2.50
N ILE A 108 -0.18 -4.88 -3.16
CA ILE A 108 1.26 -4.92 -2.85
C ILE A 108 1.55 -4.35 -1.47
N PHE A 109 0.94 -3.21 -1.11
CA PHE A 109 1.16 -2.57 0.17
C PHE A 109 0.20 -3.09 1.23
N GLU A 110 0.77 -3.65 2.30
CA GLU A 110 -0.01 -4.10 3.45
C GLU A 110 -0.35 -2.92 4.32
N SER A 111 -1.66 -2.75 4.56
CA SER A 111 -2.18 -1.78 5.51
C SER A 111 -3.61 -2.15 5.90
N ALA A 112 -3.91 -2.21 7.18
CA ALA A 112 -5.26 -2.47 7.67
C ALA A 112 -6.23 -1.30 7.39
N LEU A 113 -5.70 -0.12 7.13
CA LEU A 113 -6.42 1.07 6.69
C LEU A 113 -5.61 1.75 5.59
N GLN A 114 -6.21 1.89 4.41
CA GLN A 114 -5.63 2.60 3.27
C GLN A 114 -6.54 3.77 2.91
N HIS A 115 -5.98 4.98 2.85
CA HIS A 115 -6.66 6.12 2.27
C HIS A 115 -6.42 6.12 0.76
N LEU A 116 -7.50 6.14 0.00
CA LEU A 116 -7.43 6.24 -1.46
C LEU A 116 -7.19 7.69 -1.87
N ALA A 117 -6.14 7.94 -2.66
CA ALA A 117 -5.64 9.28 -2.91
C ALA A 117 -6.44 10.08 -3.94
N ASP A 118 -7.28 9.43 -4.73
CA ASP A 118 -8.01 10.08 -5.80
C ASP A 118 -9.34 10.67 -5.32
N ARG A 119 -9.89 11.56 -6.12
CA ARG A 119 -11.25 12.06 -5.96
C ARG A 119 -12.28 11.01 -6.37
N PRO A 120 -13.49 11.03 -5.82
CA PRO A 120 -14.55 10.04 -6.12
C PRO A 120 -14.84 9.87 -7.61
N GLU A 121 -14.71 10.97 -8.38
CA GLU A 121 -14.94 10.97 -9.84
C GLU A 121 -13.92 10.12 -10.59
N GLY A 122 -12.65 10.13 -10.15
CA GLY A 122 -11.58 9.32 -10.73
C GLY A 122 -11.90 7.82 -10.65
N TYR A 123 -12.40 7.36 -9.51
CA TYR A 123 -12.83 5.96 -9.34
C TYR A 123 -14.09 5.63 -10.13
N ARG A 124 -15.07 6.53 -10.19
CA ARG A 124 -16.32 6.32 -10.94
C ARG A 124 -16.13 6.26 -12.45
N GLN A 125 -15.04 6.82 -12.97
CA GLN A 125 -14.69 6.77 -14.39
C GLN A 125 -14.01 5.47 -14.79
N GLN A 126 -13.56 4.67 -13.82
CA GLN A 126 -12.93 3.39 -14.10
C GLN A 126 -13.95 2.34 -14.57
N PRO A 127 -13.52 1.30 -15.31
CA PRO A 127 -14.36 0.15 -15.64
C PRO A 127 -15.03 -0.44 -14.39
N VAL A 128 -16.21 -1.01 -14.56
CA VAL A 128 -17.00 -1.56 -13.43
C VAL A 128 -16.26 -2.65 -12.67
N GLU A 129 -15.43 -3.42 -13.37
CA GLU A 129 -14.58 -4.47 -12.80
C GLU A 129 -13.56 -3.87 -11.82
N VAL A 130 -12.92 -2.76 -12.18
CA VAL A 130 -11.98 -2.02 -11.33
C VAL A 130 -12.70 -1.42 -10.13
N GLN A 131 -13.87 -0.80 -10.34
CA GLN A 131 -14.68 -0.27 -9.24
C GLN A 131 -15.08 -1.36 -8.25
N ASN A 132 -15.50 -2.53 -8.73
CA ASN A 132 -15.88 -3.65 -7.89
C ASN A 132 -14.66 -4.25 -7.18
N PHE A 133 -13.52 -4.34 -7.86
CA PHE A 133 -12.27 -4.78 -7.24
C PHE A 133 -11.92 -3.90 -6.03
N ILE A 134 -11.87 -2.58 -6.19
CA ILE A 134 -11.58 -1.64 -5.10
C ILE A 134 -12.61 -1.78 -3.97
N ARG A 135 -13.89 -1.89 -4.31
CA ARG A 135 -14.99 -1.98 -3.32
C ARG A 135 -14.92 -3.22 -2.45
N TYR A 136 -14.49 -4.34 -3.00
CA TYR A 136 -14.53 -5.64 -2.33
C TYR A 136 -13.16 -6.18 -1.94
N LEU A 137 -12.10 -5.40 -2.21
CA LEU A 137 -10.74 -5.79 -1.83
C LEU A 137 -10.64 -5.91 -0.30
N PRO A 138 -10.16 -7.04 0.24
CA PRO A 138 -9.93 -7.16 1.65
C PRO A 138 -8.76 -6.28 2.11
N VAL A 139 -8.81 -5.85 3.36
CA VAL A 139 -7.74 -5.07 4.02
C VAL A 139 -6.92 -5.92 5.01
N ALA A 140 -7.33 -7.16 5.23
CA ALA A 140 -6.63 -8.10 6.09
C ALA A 140 -6.28 -9.38 5.32
N TRP A 141 -5.04 -9.83 5.49
CA TRP A 141 -4.47 -10.94 4.75
C TRP A 141 -4.08 -12.09 5.69
N GLU A 142 -4.49 -13.31 5.35
CA GLU A 142 -4.19 -14.53 6.11
C GLU A 142 -2.84 -15.15 5.72
N ASP A 143 -2.43 -14.96 4.47
CA ASP A 143 -1.16 -15.42 3.93
C ASP A 143 -0.61 -14.43 2.91
N THR A 144 0.71 -14.33 2.85
CA THR A 144 1.43 -13.48 1.89
C THR A 144 2.63 -14.23 1.35
N ARG A 145 2.73 -14.32 0.03
CA ARG A 145 3.83 -15.00 -0.67
C ARG A 145 4.51 -14.06 -1.65
N LEU A 146 5.81 -13.88 -1.49
CA LEU A 146 6.64 -13.27 -2.52
C LEU A 146 6.87 -14.32 -3.61
N LEU A 147 6.31 -14.08 -4.79
CA LEU A 147 6.42 -15.00 -5.92
C LEU A 147 7.66 -14.71 -6.78
N SER A 148 8.00 -13.44 -6.92
CA SER A 148 9.18 -12.98 -7.65
C SER A 148 9.49 -11.52 -7.29
N GLY A 149 10.72 -11.10 -7.50
CA GLY A 149 11.08 -9.68 -7.39
C GLY A 149 12.40 -9.41 -6.72
N TYR A 150 12.85 -8.19 -6.90
CA TYR A 150 14.04 -7.62 -6.27
C TYR A 150 13.80 -6.12 -6.00
N PRO A 151 14.29 -5.58 -4.88
CA PRO A 151 14.10 -4.17 -4.54
C PRO A 151 14.47 -3.24 -5.69
N ALA A 152 13.64 -2.23 -5.89
CA ALA A 152 13.76 -1.25 -6.96
C ALA A 152 13.49 -1.75 -8.39
N GLU A 153 13.55 -3.06 -8.63
CA GLU A 153 13.38 -3.61 -9.96
C GLU A 153 11.97 -4.10 -10.26
N SER A 154 11.42 -4.90 -9.36
CA SER A 154 10.09 -5.46 -9.54
C SER A 154 9.64 -6.20 -8.29
N VAL A 155 8.35 -6.46 -8.19
CA VAL A 155 7.76 -7.31 -7.15
C VAL A 155 6.51 -7.99 -7.67
N VAL A 156 6.35 -9.27 -7.36
CA VAL A 156 5.12 -10.04 -7.57
C VAL A 156 4.76 -10.72 -6.27
N ILE A 157 3.60 -10.36 -5.72
CA ILE A 157 3.10 -10.87 -4.44
C ILE A 157 1.74 -11.55 -4.65
N ALA A 158 1.52 -12.65 -3.95
CA ALA A 158 0.21 -13.23 -3.75
C ALA A 158 -0.22 -13.06 -2.31
N ARG A 159 -1.44 -12.60 -2.09
CA ARG A 159 -2.06 -12.43 -0.78
C ARG A 159 -3.37 -13.21 -0.70
N LYS A 160 -3.58 -13.90 0.42
CA LYS A 160 -4.78 -14.68 0.66
C LYS A 160 -5.72 -13.96 1.62
N SER A 161 -6.99 -13.95 1.26
CA SER A 161 -8.08 -13.61 2.18
C SER A 161 -9.24 -14.57 1.98
N LYS A 162 -9.62 -15.28 3.04
CA LYS A 162 -10.62 -16.36 2.98
C LYS A 162 -10.23 -17.40 1.91
N ASP A 163 -11.11 -17.66 0.97
CA ASP A 163 -10.91 -18.64 -0.10
C ASP A 163 -10.25 -18.05 -1.36
N SER A 164 -9.94 -16.76 -1.36
CA SER A 164 -9.45 -16.05 -2.54
C SER A 164 -7.98 -15.66 -2.41
N TRP A 165 -7.27 -15.77 -3.54
CA TRP A 165 -5.92 -15.24 -3.70
C TRP A 165 -5.91 -14.02 -4.62
N TYR A 166 -5.19 -13.01 -4.22
CA TYR A 166 -4.96 -11.77 -4.96
C TYR A 166 -3.49 -11.73 -5.36
N ILE A 167 -3.22 -11.77 -6.67
CA ILE A 167 -1.87 -11.71 -7.21
C ILE A 167 -1.67 -10.37 -7.87
N SER A 168 -0.61 -9.69 -7.49
CA SER A 168 -0.29 -8.37 -8.01
C SER A 168 1.19 -8.24 -8.29
N GLY A 169 1.55 -7.43 -9.29
CA GLY A 169 2.91 -7.22 -9.70
C GLY A 169 3.19 -5.79 -10.10
N LEU A 170 4.38 -5.31 -9.77
CA LEU A 170 4.92 -4.02 -10.18
C LEU A 170 6.24 -4.21 -10.94
N ASN A 171 6.46 -3.35 -11.91
CA ASN A 171 7.73 -3.19 -12.61
C ASN A 171 8.29 -1.80 -12.30
N GLY A 172 9.45 -1.75 -11.65
CA GLY A 172 10.14 -0.51 -11.28
C GLY A 172 11.10 0.01 -12.35
N THR A 173 11.16 -0.65 -13.52
CA THR A 173 12.09 -0.32 -14.60
C THR A 173 11.35 0.08 -15.88
N GLU A 174 12.05 0.73 -16.79
CA GLU A 174 11.50 1.13 -18.10
C GLU A 174 11.33 -0.06 -19.06
N ASN A 175 12.02 -1.16 -18.83
CA ASN A 175 11.99 -2.33 -19.70
C ASN A 175 10.84 -3.25 -19.36
N THR A 176 10.16 -3.79 -20.37
CA THR A 176 9.16 -4.84 -20.19
C THR A 176 9.76 -6.05 -19.48
N LYS A 177 9.08 -6.54 -18.45
CA LYS A 177 9.45 -7.75 -17.71
C LYS A 177 8.35 -8.80 -17.82
N SER A 178 8.77 -10.06 -17.94
CA SER A 178 7.90 -11.23 -17.90
C SER A 178 8.27 -12.09 -16.71
N PHE A 179 7.26 -12.52 -15.95
CA PHE A 179 7.44 -13.35 -14.77
C PHE A 179 6.77 -14.71 -14.97
N ARG A 180 7.51 -15.77 -14.71
CA ARG A 180 6.93 -17.10 -14.57
C ARG A 180 6.81 -17.39 -13.07
N VAL A 181 5.59 -17.53 -12.58
CA VAL A 181 5.30 -17.77 -11.18
C VAL A 181 4.66 -19.14 -10.99
N ASN A 182 4.98 -19.83 -9.90
CA ASN A 182 4.32 -21.07 -9.54
C ASN A 182 3.03 -20.77 -8.79
N LEU A 183 1.91 -21.27 -9.29
CA LEU A 183 0.55 -21.07 -8.74
C LEU A 183 -0.08 -22.36 -8.21
N GLU A 184 0.70 -23.40 -7.91
CA GLU A 184 0.20 -24.69 -7.40
C GLU A 184 -0.63 -24.58 -6.11
N PHE A 185 -0.50 -23.46 -5.39
CA PHE A 185 -1.31 -23.18 -4.21
C PHE A 185 -2.72 -22.69 -4.51
N ILE A 186 -3.02 -22.33 -5.77
CA ILE A 186 -4.36 -21.94 -6.23
C ILE A 186 -5.04 -23.18 -6.82
N LYS A 187 -6.19 -23.52 -6.27
CA LYS A 187 -6.96 -24.70 -6.69
C LYS A 187 -8.15 -24.38 -7.59
N ASP A 188 -8.50 -23.10 -7.72
CA ASP A 188 -9.71 -22.61 -8.36
C ASP A 188 -9.40 -21.78 -9.62
N SER A 189 -10.47 -21.19 -10.20
CA SER A 189 -10.38 -20.35 -11.39
C SER A 189 -9.62 -19.02 -11.13
N ILE A 190 -8.99 -18.50 -12.16
CA ILE A 190 -8.29 -17.20 -12.14
C ILE A 190 -9.11 -16.19 -12.93
N GLN A 191 -9.33 -15.01 -12.37
CA GLN A 191 -9.88 -13.84 -13.05
C GLN A 191 -8.79 -12.77 -13.19
N LEU A 192 -8.68 -12.18 -14.37
CA LEU A 192 -7.83 -11.03 -14.65
C LEU A 192 -8.65 -9.73 -14.54
N ILE A 193 -8.04 -8.72 -13.95
CA ILE A 193 -8.63 -7.38 -13.79
C ILE A 193 -7.64 -6.35 -14.36
#